data_a8a98d8fbc35190f1463f4afa6b55e89
#
_entry.id   a8a98d8fbc35190f1463f4afa6b55e89
#
_cell.length_a   1.000
_cell.length_b   1.000
_cell.length_c   1.000
_cell.angle_alpha   90.00
_cell.angle_beta   90.00
_cell.angle_gamma   90.00
#
_symmetry.space_group_name_H-M   'P 1'
#
loop_
_entity.id
_entity.type
_entity.pdbx_description
1 polymer ?
#
loop_
_entity_poly.entity_id
_entity_poly.type
_entity_poly.pdbx_seq_one_letter_code
_entity_poly.pdbx_strand_id
1 'polypeptide(L)'
;QERGYDFNEDLYVPGYFEVEIKKGESIVFSGGVSEIGTRSLKKTFEDEVEERTPRDTFQHCLVNAAHQFLNKQENEFYILAGYPWFKCRARDLFISLPGLTLAIDEVSKFEMVMETARKAIYNFIRNEPSRIKIYEMEHPDILLWAVWCIQQYAKMVSREACREKYGLLLEDIMKFLCQDKHPNLVLHDNGLLYTYGTNKAVTWMNSTVNGHPVIPRTGYIVEFNALWYNALKIMEELSGEFGDNSLEYENLGEVGNNALTESLGALAEKSGKSFVNVFLNEYGYLLDYVDGNMMEWSVRPNMIFAVAFDYSPLNSSQKKGVLDIVTKELLTPKGLRTLSPKSGGYNPN
;
A
#
# COMPACT_ATOMS: atom_id res chain seq x y z
N GLN A 1 25.82 1.52 -11.09
CA GLN A 1 26.52 2.50 -11.94
C GLN A 1 25.61 3.02 -13.04
N GLU A 2 24.97 2.16 -13.84
CA GLU A 2 24.11 2.57 -14.98
C GLU A 2 22.94 3.51 -14.61
N ARG A 3 22.48 3.46 -13.34
CA ARG A 3 21.40 4.32 -12.82
C ARG A 3 21.91 5.59 -12.14
N GLY A 4 23.22 5.86 -12.13
CA GLY A 4 23.82 7.05 -11.49
C GLY A 4 23.93 6.96 -9.97
N TYR A 5 23.73 5.78 -9.37
CA TYR A 5 23.97 5.56 -7.93
C TYR A 5 25.43 5.18 -7.67
N ASP A 6 25.92 5.56 -6.51
CA ASP A 6 27.20 5.03 -6.01
C ASP A 6 27.12 3.52 -5.93
N PHE A 7 28.14 2.84 -6.45
CA PHE A 7 28.25 1.39 -6.52
C PHE A 7 29.38 0.84 -5.67
N ASN A 8 30.18 1.70 -5.07
CA ASN A 8 31.19 1.37 -4.10
C ASN A 8 30.78 1.90 -2.73
N GLU A 9 31.00 1.10 -1.70
CA GLU A 9 30.73 1.42 -0.31
C GLU A 9 31.90 0.92 0.54
N ASP A 10 32.41 1.77 1.42
CA ASP A 10 33.43 1.38 2.41
C ASP A 10 32.72 1.06 3.73
N LEU A 11 32.82 -0.20 4.16
CA LEU A 11 32.25 -0.66 5.43
C LEU A 11 33.38 -0.88 6.43
N TYR A 12 33.17 -0.39 7.65
CA TYR A 12 34.07 -0.67 8.76
C TYR A 12 33.92 -2.14 9.20
N VAL A 13 35.00 -2.88 9.15
CA VAL A 13 35.09 -4.27 9.63
C VAL A 13 35.96 -4.30 10.89
N PRO A 14 35.39 -4.44 12.08
CA PRO A 14 36.13 -4.41 13.35
C PRO A 14 37.01 -5.63 13.53
N GLY A 15 36.78 -6.72 12.83
CA GLY A 15 37.52 -7.97 12.95
C GLY A 15 36.65 -9.18 12.55
N TYR A 16 37.14 -10.35 12.92
CA TYR A 16 36.47 -11.63 12.71
C TYR A 16 36.64 -12.55 13.94
N PHE A 17 35.73 -13.51 14.05
CA PHE A 17 35.83 -14.58 15.04
C PHE A 17 36.30 -15.86 14.36
N GLU A 18 37.27 -16.53 14.92
CA GLU A 18 37.70 -17.85 14.48
C GLU A 18 37.54 -18.82 15.66
N VAL A 19 36.64 -19.79 15.51
CA VAL A 19 36.28 -20.72 16.57
C VAL A 19 36.17 -22.13 16.00
N GLU A 20 36.86 -23.09 16.59
CA GLU A 20 36.67 -24.49 16.26
C GLU A 20 35.32 -24.99 16.72
N ILE A 21 34.60 -25.70 15.85
CA ILE A 21 33.33 -26.34 16.16
C ILE A 21 33.37 -27.80 15.72
N LYS A 22 32.95 -28.71 16.60
CA LYS A 22 32.81 -30.13 16.31
C LYS A 22 31.42 -30.52 15.94
N LYS A 23 31.25 -31.66 15.29
CA LYS A 23 29.93 -32.19 14.93
C LYS A 23 29.04 -32.34 16.18
N GLY A 24 27.87 -31.69 16.17
CA GLY A 24 26.92 -31.70 17.28
C GLY A 24 27.14 -30.59 18.32
N GLU A 25 28.15 -29.76 18.17
CA GLU A 25 28.33 -28.55 18.98
C GLU A 25 27.59 -27.35 18.34
N SER A 26 27.16 -26.43 19.21
CA SER A 26 26.51 -25.17 18.80
C SER A 26 27.22 -24.00 19.47
N ILE A 27 27.44 -22.94 18.70
CA ILE A 27 27.96 -21.68 19.20
C ILE A 27 26.86 -20.61 19.03
N VAL A 28 26.60 -19.87 20.10
CA VAL A 28 25.64 -18.77 20.09
C VAL A 28 26.40 -17.45 20.09
N PHE A 29 26.15 -16.62 19.07
CA PHE A 29 26.66 -15.27 18.99
C PHE A 29 25.52 -14.28 19.26
N SER A 30 25.82 -13.21 19.96
CA SER A 30 24.90 -12.11 20.15
C SER A 30 25.57 -10.81 19.78
N GLY A 31 24.84 -9.93 19.12
CA GLY A 31 25.25 -8.56 18.79
C GLY A 31 24.13 -7.59 19.17
N GLY A 32 24.50 -6.48 19.78
CA GLY A 32 23.55 -5.47 20.22
C GLY A 32 24.22 -4.17 20.64
N VAL A 33 23.42 -3.17 20.95
CA VAL A 33 23.87 -1.85 21.42
C VAL A 33 23.97 -1.77 22.95
N SER A 34 23.57 -2.83 23.65
CA SER A 34 23.64 -2.95 25.11
C SER A 34 24.46 -4.18 25.48
N GLU A 35 25.09 -4.15 26.66
CA GLU A 35 25.84 -5.26 27.20
C GLU A 35 24.94 -6.44 27.52
N ILE A 36 25.28 -7.63 26.99
CA ILE A 36 24.54 -8.86 27.20
C ILE A 36 25.39 -9.83 28.00
N GLY A 37 24.82 -10.37 29.08
CA GLY A 37 25.48 -11.35 29.92
C GLY A 37 25.73 -12.66 29.18
N THR A 38 26.99 -13.05 28.99
CA THR A 38 27.40 -14.27 28.24
C THR A 38 26.83 -15.56 28.84
N ARG A 39 26.56 -15.60 30.16
CA ARG A 39 26.03 -16.78 30.85
C ARG A 39 24.61 -17.15 30.49
N SER A 40 23.81 -16.18 30.03
CA SER A 40 22.40 -16.39 29.66
C SER A 40 22.18 -16.60 28.16
N LEU A 41 23.19 -16.37 27.30
CA LEU A 41 23.03 -16.38 25.84
C LEU A 41 22.43 -17.67 25.29
N LYS A 42 22.88 -18.82 25.77
CA LYS A 42 22.37 -20.10 25.30
C LYS A 42 20.92 -20.28 25.65
N LYS A 43 20.53 -19.97 26.90
CA LYS A 43 19.16 -20.04 27.36
C LYS A 43 18.27 -19.05 26.59
N THR A 44 18.71 -17.80 26.44
CA THR A 44 17.98 -16.79 25.66
C THR A 44 17.74 -17.25 24.23
N PHE A 45 18.73 -17.89 23.60
CA PHE A 45 18.58 -18.45 22.26
C PHE A 45 17.57 -19.62 22.22
N GLU A 46 17.63 -20.50 23.21
CA GLU A 46 16.69 -21.65 23.34
C GLU A 46 15.26 -21.13 23.56
N ASP A 47 15.06 -20.18 24.46
CA ASP A 47 13.76 -19.54 24.72
C ASP A 47 13.19 -18.87 23.45
N GLU A 48 14.04 -18.14 22.70
CA GLU A 48 13.67 -17.52 21.42
C GLU A 48 13.31 -18.53 20.32
N VAL A 49 13.97 -19.68 20.30
CA VAL A 49 13.67 -20.76 19.34
C VAL A 49 12.34 -21.43 19.69
N GLU A 50 12.05 -21.62 20.99
CA GLU A 50 10.78 -22.19 21.45
C GLU A 50 9.57 -21.28 21.17
N GLU A 51 9.75 -19.98 21.26
CA GLU A 51 8.68 -19.00 20.96
C GLU A 51 8.37 -18.90 19.46
N ARG A 52 9.28 -19.33 18.58
CA ARG A 52 9.10 -19.25 17.14
C ARG A 52 8.29 -20.41 16.59
N THR A 53 7.47 -20.14 15.57
CA THR A 53 6.85 -21.19 14.78
C THR A 53 7.94 -22.12 14.21
N PRO A 54 7.83 -23.47 14.38
CA PRO A 54 8.78 -24.41 13.78
C PRO A 54 8.92 -24.22 12.28
N ARG A 55 10.11 -24.34 11.72
CA ARG A 55 10.38 -24.17 10.27
C ARG A 55 10.33 -25.51 9.52
N ASP A 56 9.31 -26.31 9.80
CA ASP A 56 9.12 -27.67 9.29
C ASP A 56 8.26 -27.72 8.02
N THR A 57 7.46 -26.67 7.77
CA THR A 57 6.64 -26.54 6.57
C THR A 57 6.89 -25.21 5.86
N PHE A 58 6.54 -25.11 4.57
CA PHE A 58 6.60 -23.86 3.82
C PHE A 58 5.72 -22.78 4.45
N GLN A 59 4.53 -23.15 4.90
CA GLN A 59 3.61 -22.23 5.57
C GLN A 59 4.22 -21.66 6.86
N HIS A 60 4.81 -22.51 7.69
CA HIS A 60 5.49 -22.08 8.93
C HIS A 60 6.70 -21.17 8.61
N CYS A 61 7.42 -21.43 7.52
CA CYS A 61 8.46 -20.51 7.07
C CYS A 61 7.92 -19.13 6.68
N LEU A 62 6.73 -19.07 6.03
CA LEU A 62 6.08 -17.80 5.70
C LEU A 62 5.63 -17.04 6.95
N VAL A 63 5.06 -17.73 7.96
CA VAL A 63 4.71 -17.11 9.25
C VAL A 63 5.92 -16.51 9.94
N ASN A 64 7.04 -17.25 10.01
CA ASN A 64 8.28 -16.73 10.55
C ASN A 64 8.81 -15.52 9.77
N ALA A 65 8.71 -15.55 8.44
CA ALA A 65 9.10 -14.42 7.61
C ALA A 65 8.21 -13.19 7.86
N ALA A 66 6.90 -13.37 8.00
CA ALA A 66 5.96 -12.29 8.34
C ALA A 66 6.35 -11.60 9.65
N HIS A 67 6.63 -12.38 10.69
CA HIS A 67 7.04 -11.82 11.98
C HIS A 67 8.32 -10.99 11.94
N GLN A 68 9.24 -11.28 11.00
CA GLN A 68 10.49 -10.51 10.87
C GLN A 68 10.27 -9.07 10.38
N PHE A 69 9.17 -8.79 9.69
CA PHE A 69 8.86 -7.43 9.23
C PHE A 69 8.23 -6.55 10.31
N LEU A 70 7.69 -7.15 11.37
CA LEU A 70 7.13 -6.43 12.51
C LEU A 70 8.24 -5.93 13.42
N ASN A 71 8.29 -4.61 13.63
CA ASN A 71 9.28 -3.97 14.48
C ASN A 71 8.60 -3.11 15.53
N LYS A 72 9.00 -3.27 16.79
CA LYS A 72 8.55 -2.44 17.90
C LYS A 72 9.63 -1.42 18.28
N GLN A 73 9.29 -0.15 18.31
CA GLN A 73 10.13 0.93 18.83
C GLN A 73 9.36 1.70 19.89
N GLU A 74 9.82 1.63 21.14
CA GLU A 74 9.10 2.18 22.30
C GLU A 74 7.70 1.57 22.42
N ASN A 75 6.65 2.37 22.21
CA ASN A 75 5.24 1.95 22.25
C ASN A 75 4.61 1.86 20.86
N GLU A 76 5.39 2.04 19.79
CA GLU A 76 4.89 2.07 18.42
C GLU A 76 5.32 0.80 17.65
N PHE A 77 4.44 0.34 16.76
CA PHE A 77 4.65 -0.84 15.94
C PHE A 77 4.72 -0.47 14.46
N TYR A 78 5.72 -1.00 13.78
CA TYR A 78 6.04 -0.68 12.40
C TYR A 78 6.16 -1.92 11.53
N ILE A 79 5.88 -1.78 10.24
CA ILE A 79 6.27 -2.75 9.21
C ILE A 79 7.49 -2.18 8.48
N LEU A 80 8.59 -2.94 8.47
CA LEU A 80 9.78 -2.56 7.70
C LEU A 80 9.60 -2.94 6.23
N ALA A 81 9.84 -2.00 5.33
CA ALA A 81 9.69 -2.23 3.88
C ALA A 81 10.75 -3.21 3.33
N GLY A 82 11.88 -3.35 3.99
CA GLY A 82 12.92 -4.33 3.64
C GLY A 82 14.22 -4.14 4.41
N TYR A 83 14.83 -5.24 4.79
CA TYR A 83 16.11 -5.27 5.51
C TYR A 83 17.31 -5.15 4.57
N PRO A 84 18.39 -4.48 5.01
CA PRO A 84 18.50 -3.56 6.15
C PRO A 84 18.26 -2.11 5.77
N TRP A 85 18.00 -1.81 4.49
CA TRP A 85 18.08 -0.45 3.94
C TRP A 85 16.81 0.36 4.04
N PHE A 86 15.64 -0.30 4.06
CA PHE A 86 14.37 0.40 4.02
C PHE A 86 13.77 0.51 5.42
N LYS A 87 13.21 1.69 5.70
CA LYS A 87 12.47 1.99 6.91
C LYS A 87 11.00 1.61 6.74
N CYS A 88 10.14 2.06 7.63
CA CYS A 88 8.70 1.92 7.47
C CYS A 88 8.19 2.94 6.45
N ARG A 89 7.79 2.49 5.28
CA ARG A 89 7.16 3.30 4.24
C ARG A 89 5.66 3.06 4.26
N ALA A 90 4.88 4.12 4.12
CA ALA A 90 3.42 4.07 4.23
C ALA A 90 2.78 3.10 3.23
N ARG A 91 3.19 3.14 1.95
CA ARG A 91 2.65 2.24 0.92
C ARG A 91 2.92 0.78 1.24
N ASP A 92 4.17 0.45 1.55
CA ASP A 92 4.57 -0.92 1.90
C ASP A 92 3.81 -1.41 3.14
N LEU A 93 3.63 -0.53 4.14
CA LEU A 93 2.87 -0.85 5.35
C LEU A 93 1.43 -1.22 5.01
N PHE A 94 0.67 -0.33 4.36
CA PHE A 94 -0.76 -0.57 4.16
C PHE A 94 -1.05 -1.71 3.20
N ILE A 95 -0.21 -1.94 2.19
CA ILE A 95 -0.39 -3.06 1.26
C ILE A 95 -0.05 -4.39 1.92
N SER A 96 1.01 -4.45 2.74
CA SER A 96 1.50 -5.72 3.31
C SER A 96 0.85 -6.10 4.64
N LEU A 97 0.39 -5.14 5.44
CA LEU A 97 -0.12 -5.36 6.79
C LEU A 97 -1.21 -6.45 6.88
N PRO A 98 -2.24 -6.49 6.00
CA PRO A 98 -3.23 -7.57 6.07
C PRO A 98 -2.61 -8.96 5.87
N GLY A 99 -1.68 -9.09 4.92
CA GLY A 99 -0.98 -10.36 4.64
C GLY A 99 -0.02 -10.78 5.75
N LEU A 100 0.64 -9.82 6.40
CA LEU A 100 1.61 -10.08 7.47
C LEU A 100 0.97 -10.35 8.84
N THR A 101 -0.34 -10.10 8.98
CA THR A 101 -1.04 -10.20 10.26
C THR A 101 -2.36 -10.95 10.14
N LEU A 102 -3.37 -10.40 9.47
CA LEU A 102 -4.71 -11.00 9.40
C LEU A 102 -4.69 -12.38 8.74
N ALA A 103 -3.90 -12.57 7.69
CA ALA A 103 -3.79 -13.84 6.98
C ALA A 103 -3.16 -14.99 7.81
N ILE A 104 -2.55 -14.67 8.95
CA ILE A 104 -1.96 -15.60 9.90
C ILE A 104 -2.62 -15.52 11.29
N ASP A 105 -3.86 -15.02 11.34
CA ASP A 105 -4.72 -14.90 12.54
C ASP A 105 -4.15 -13.98 13.65
N GLU A 106 -3.24 -13.05 13.30
CA GLU A 106 -2.60 -12.12 14.23
C GLU A 106 -3.33 -10.75 14.28
N VAL A 107 -4.65 -10.79 14.58
CA VAL A 107 -5.51 -9.59 14.60
C VAL A 107 -4.96 -8.51 15.54
N SER A 108 -4.47 -8.89 16.71
CA SER A 108 -3.90 -7.94 17.69
C SER A 108 -2.69 -7.19 17.14
N LYS A 109 -1.84 -7.84 16.36
CA LYS A 109 -0.68 -7.21 15.71
C LYS A 109 -1.11 -6.22 14.61
N PHE A 110 -2.15 -6.58 13.85
CA PHE A 110 -2.77 -5.64 12.91
C PHE A 110 -3.20 -4.36 13.63
N GLU A 111 -3.95 -4.50 14.73
CA GLU A 111 -4.48 -3.37 15.48
C GLU A 111 -3.37 -2.50 16.09
N MET A 112 -2.29 -3.10 16.62
CA MET A 112 -1.14 -2.37 17.15
C MET A 112 -0.44 -1.52 16.07
N VAL A 113 -0.23 -2.08 14.89
CA VAL A 113 0.38 -1.35 13.76
C VAL A 113 -0.58 -0.25 13.27
N MET A 114 -1.87 -0.55 13.13
CA MET A 114 -2.87 0.43 12.71
C MET A 114 -3.05 1.56 13.71
N GLU A 115 -2.85 1.33 15.01
CA GLU A 115 -2.86 2.42 16.00
C GLU A 115 -1.68 3.40 15.78
N THR A 116 -0.50 2.87 15.45
CA THR A 116 0.65 3.70 15.07
C THR A 116 0.38 4.45 13.75
N ALA A 117 -0.15 3.74 12.74
CA ALA A 117 -0.49 4.31 11.44
C ALA A 117 -1.58 5.40 11.55
N ARG A 118 -2.59 5.21 12.41
CA ARG A 118 -3.64 6.20 12.67
C ARG A 118 -3.07 7.53 13.13
N LYS A 119 -2.09 7.52 14.03
CA LYS A 119 -1.39 8.73 14.48
C LYS A 119 -0.67 9.43 13.33
N ALA A 120 0.00 8.67 12.47
CA ALA A 120 0.66 9.22 11.28
C ALA A 120 -0.34 9.83 10.30
N ILE A 121 -1.47 9.15 10.04
CA ILE A 121 -2.54 9.67 9.17
C ILE A 121 -3.10 10.98 9.74
N TYR A 122 -3.43 11.04 11.03
CA TYR A 122 -3.96 12.27 11.63
C TYR A 122 -2.96 13.41 11.61
N ASN A 123 -1.67 13.15 11.87
CA ASN A 123 -0.63 14.17 11.75
C ASN A 123 -0.56 14.71 10.31
N PHE A 124 -0.66 13.84 9.32
CA PHE A 124 -0.68 14.24 7.91
C PHE A 124 -1.93 15.06 7.55
N ILE A 125 -3.13 14.59 7.90
CA ILE A 125 -4.40 15.27 7.61
C ILE A 125 -4.46 16.66 8.27
N ARG A 126 -3.94 16.79 9.48
CA ARG A 126 -3.93 18.04 10.24
C ARG A 126 -2.74 18.94 9.93
N ASN A 127 -1.84 18.49 9.08
CA ASN A 127 -0.57 19.17 8.78
C ASN A 127 0.26 19.44 10.05
N GLU A 128 0.32 18.45 10.95
CA GLU A 128 1.05 18.52 12.21
C GLU A 128 2.41 17.80 12.09
N PRO A 129 3.44 18.28 12.80
CA PRO A 129 4.73 17.57 12.84
C PRO A 129 4.57 16.17 13.44
N SER A 130 5.07 15.16 12.72
CA SER A 130 4.98 13.76 13.17
C SER A 130 6.29 13.30 13.81
N ARG A 131 6.18 12.65 15.00
CA ARG A 131 7.27 11.86 15.60
C ARG A 131 7.21 10.39 15.16
N ILE A 132 6.11 9.99 14.55
CA ILE A 132 5.90 8.64 14.04
C ILE A 132 6.79 8.42 12.81
N LYS A 133 7.54 7.32 12.79
CA LYS A 133 8.54 7.04 11.75
C LYS A 133 7.93 6.24 10.57
N ILE A 134 6.79 6.70 10.07
CA ILE A 134 6.17 6.23 8.83
C ILE A 134 6.43 7.30 7.77
N TYR A 135 7.15 6.94 6.72
CA TYR A 135 7.62 7.86 5.70
C TYR A 135 6.73 7.83 4.46
N GLU A 136 6.79 8.90 3.67
CA GLU A 136 6.12 9.01 2.37
C GLU A 136 4.58 9.04 2.49
N MET A 137 4.05 9.60 3.61
CA MET A 137 2.60 9.75 3.80
C MET A 137 1.94 10.68 2.78
N GLU A 138 2.71 11.58 2.18
CA GLU A 138 2.24 12.58 1.20
C GLU A 138 2.03 12.02 -0.22
N HIS A 139 2.36 10.76 -0.48
CA HIS A 139 2.09 10.17 -1.78
C HIS A 139 0.57 10.01 -2.02
N PRO A 140 0.09 10.24 -3.26
CA PRO A 140 -1.33 10.35 -3.54
C PRO A 140 -2.17 9.11 -3.20
N ASP A 141 -1.59 7.93 -3.30
CA ASP A 141 -2.28 6.66 -3.11
C ASP A 141 -2.32 6.16 -1.66
N ILE A 142 -1.59 6.80 -0.73
CA ILE A 142 -1.40 6.27 0.62
C ILE A 142 -2.71 6.19 1.41
N LEU A 143 -3.51 7.25 1.40
CA LEU A 143 -4.79 7.23 2.11
C LEU A 143 -5.78 6.24 1.49
N LEU A 144 -5.72 6.04 0.18
CA LEU A 144 -6.54 5.04 -0.51
C LEU A 144 -6.12 3.60 -0.11
N TRP A 145 -4.83 3.33 -0.01
CA TRP A 145 -4.31 2.07 0.51
C TRP A 145 -4.65 1.86 1.98
N ALA A 146 -4.68 2.92 2.79
CA ALA A 146 -5.14 2.83 4.18
C ALA A 146 -6.60 2.40 4.27
N VAL A 147 -7.49 2.96 3.42
CA VAL A 147 -8.89 2.54 3.34
C VAL A 147 -9.00 1.07 2.93
N TRP A 148 -8.25 0.64 1.89
CA TRP A 148 -8.22 -0.76 1.46
C TRP A 148 -7.70 -1.70 2.56
N CYS A 149 -6.68 -1.30 3.30
CA CYS A 149 -6.13 -2.07 4.42
C CYS A 149 -7.19 -2.28 5.52
N ILE A 150 -7.93 -1.22 5.87
CA ILE A 150 -9.03 -1.28 6.85
C ILE A 150 -10.19 -2.15 6.31
N GLN A 151 -10.47 -2.11 5.01
CA GLN A 151 -11.45 -3.01 4.37
C GLN A 151 -11.09 -4.48 4.57
N GLN A 152 -9.80 -4.85 4.51
CA GLN A 152 -9.38 -6.23 4.79
C GLN A 152 -9.66 -6.63 6.25
N TYR A 153 -9.52 -5.71 7.19
CA TYR A 153 -9.93 -5.95 8.58
C TYR A 153 -11.44 -6.18 8.69
N ALA A 154 -12.26 -5.37 8.02
CA ALA A 154 -13.72 -5.57 7.99
C ALA A 154 -14.12 -6.95 7.44
N LYS A 155 -13.41 -7.45 6.43
CA LYS A 155 -13.67 -8.77 5.83
C LYS A 155 -13.25 -9.94 6.71
N MET A 156 -12.14 -9.82 7.41
CA MET A 156 -11.54 -10.94 8.16
C MET A 156 -11.95 -10.98 9.62
N VAL A 157 -12.31 -9.84 10.20
CA VAL A 157 -12.76 -9.74 11.59
C VAL A 157 -14.28 -9.56 11.64
N SER A 158 -14.76 -8.35 11.45
CA SER A 158 -16.16 -8.01 11.22
C SER A 158 -16.33 -6.55 10.80
N ARG A 159 -17.48 -6.24 10.18
CA ARG A 159 -17.84 -4.87 9.79
C ARG A 159 -18.15 -4.00 11.01
N GLU A 160 -18.80 -4.57 12.01
CA GLU A 160 -19.12 -3.89 13.27
C GLU A 160 -17.85 -3.45 13.98
N ALA A 161 -16.89 -4.36 14.17
CA ALA A 161 -15.60 -4.05 14.79
C ALA A 161 -14.80 -3.03 13.97
N CYS A 162 -14.87 -3.11 12.63
CA CYS A 162 -14.25 -2.14 11.75
C CYS A 162 -14.84 -0.75 11.94
N ARG A 163 -16.17 -0.62 11.96
CA ARG A 163 -16.86 0.64 12.17
C ARG A 163 -16.54 1.25 13.54
N GLU A 164 -16.60 0.44 14.59
CA GLU A 164 -16.29 0.88 15.95
C GLU A 164 -14.84 1.42 16.07
N LYS A 165 -13.87 0.71 15.50
CA LYS A 165 -12.45 1.06 15.63
C LYS A 165 -11.96 2.10 14.63
N TYR A 166 -12.44 2.04 13.40
CA TYR A 166 -11.89 2.78 12.27
C TYR A 166 -12.89 3.68 11.55
N GLY A 167 -14.18 3.67 11.92
CA GLY A 167 -15.23 4.45 11.23
C GLY A 167 -14.87 5.93 11.14
N LEU A 168 -14.56 6.57 12.27
CA LEU A 168 -14.15 7.98 12.30
C LEU A 168 -12.90 8.26 11.46
N LEU A 169 -11.91 7.35 11.46
CA LEU A 169 -10.70 7.51 10.66
C LEU A 169 -11.03 7.46 9.16
N LEU A 170 -11.89 6.53 8.75
CA LEU A 170 -12.35 6.42 7.36
C LEU A 170 -13.10 7.68 6.91
N GLU A 171 -13.99 8.19 7.75
CA GLU A 171 -14.70 9.45 7.49
C GLU A 171 -13.76 10.63 7.31
N ASP A 172 -12.78 10.79 8.22
CA ASP A 172 -11.81 11.88 8.16
C ASP A 172 -10.92 11.78 6.91
N ILE A 173 -10.51 10.57 6.51
CA ILE A 173 -9.78 10.34 5.25
C ILE A 173 -10.64 10.78 4.06
N MET A 174 -11.90 10.32 3.99
CA MET A 174 -12.78 10.64 2.86
C MET A 174 -13.09 12.14 2.79
N LYS A 175 -13.37 12.79 3.93
CA LYS A 175 -13.55 14.25 4.00
C LYS A 175 -12.31 14.99 3.50
N PHE A 176 -11.12 14.54 3.91
CA PHE A 176 -9.86 15.15 3.49
C PHE A 176 -9.64 15.06 1.97
N LEU A 177 -9.95 13.90 1.36
CA LEU A 177 -9.83 13.69 -0.08
C LEU A 177 -10.90 14.46 -0.86
N CYS A 178 -12.16 14.44 -0.40
CA CYS A 178 -13.26 15.15 -1.07
C CYS A 178 -13.16 16.68 -0.97
N GLN A 179 -12.46 17.20 0.04
CA GLN A 179 -12.24 18.63 0.23
C GLN A 179 -10.97 19.15 -0.47
N ASP A 180 -10.36 18.37 -1.36
CA ASP A 180 -9.12 18.72 -2.10
C ASP A 180 -7.97 19.20 -1.20
N LYS A 181 -7.91 18.68 0.04
CA LYS A 181 -6.87 19.05 1.01
C LYS A 181 -5.56 18.29 0.82
N HIS A 182 -5.56 17.25 0.00
CA HIS A 182 -4.35 16.49 -0.29
C HIS A 182 -3.42 17.29 -1.21
N PRO A 183 -2.11 17.45 -0.88
CA PRO A 183 -1.21 18.32 -1.63
C PRO A 183 -0.94 17.89 -3.08
N ASN A 184 -1.17 16.62 -3.40
CA ASN A 184 -0.84 16.05 -4.72
C ASN A 184 -2.03 15.32 -5.38
N LEU A 185 -3.26 15.49 -4.88
CA LEU A 185 -4.43 14.78 -5.37
C LEU A 185 -5.65 15.70 -5.31
N VAL A 186 -6.41 15.76 -6.39
CA VAL A 186 -7.60 16.60 -6.51
C VAL A 186 -8.77 15.77 -7.05
N LEU A 187 -9.94 15.94 -6.47
CA LEU A 187 -11.19 15.35 -6.97
C LEU A 187 -11.80 16.25 -8.06
N HIS A 188 -11.87 15.76 -9.28
CA HIS A 188 -12.47 16.50 -10.38
C HIS A 188 -13.99 16.29 -10.46
N ASP A 189 -14.69 17.19 -11.18
CA ASP A 189 -16.14 17.19 -11.37
C ASP A 189 -16.68 15.89 -11.98
N ASN A 190 -15.85 15.14 -12.70
CA ASN A 190 -16.21 13.83 -13.24
C ASN A 190 -16.17 12.70 -12.18
N GLY A 191 -15.83 13.01 -10.93
CA GLY A 191 -15.75 12.06 -9.81
C GLY A 191 -14.45 11.25 -9.77
N LEU A 192 -13.45 11.55 -10.61
CA LEU A 192 -12.15 10.90 -10.61
C LEU A 192 -11.10 11.74 -9.89
N LEU A 193 -10.12 11.05 -9.30
CA LEU A 193 -8.96 11.66 -8.68
C LEU A 193 -7.87 11.92 -9.72
N TYR A 194 -7.34 13.15 -9.69
CA TYR A 194 -6.26 13.62 -10.57
C TYR A 194 -5.02 13.95 -9.75
N THR A 195 -3.82 13.60 -10.22
CA THR A 195 -2.54 13.90 -9.56
C THR A 195 -1.60 14.75 -10.42
N TYR A 196 -0.94 15.71 -9.80
CA TYR A 196 0.01 16.63 -10.44
C TYR A 196 1.47 16.16 -10.35
N GLY A 197 1.74 14.87 -10.44
CA GLY A 197 3.02 14.23 -10.20
C GLY A 197 4.14 14.48 -11.22
N THR A 198 4.19 15.61 -11.90
CA THR A 198 5.06 15.84 -13.08
C THR A 198 6.57 15.68 -12.85
N ASN A 199 7.10 16.02 -11.67
CA ASN A 199 8.55 16.00 -11.40
C ASN A 199 8.94 15.05 -10.25
N LYS A 200 7.98 14.27 -9.71
CA LYS A 200 8.21 13.33 -8.62
C LYS A 200 7.68 11.96 -8.99
N ALA A 201 8.32 10.93 -8.50
CA ALA A 201 7.82 9.57 -8.59
C ALA A 201 6.72 9.36 -7.54
N VAL A 202 5.47 9.64 -7.89
CA VAL A 202 4.32 9.66 -6.96
C VAL A 202 3.61 8.31 -6.80
N THR A 203 3.98 7.32 -7.62
CA THR A 203 3.37 5.98 -7.59
C THR A 203 4.37 4.93 -7.07
N TRP A 204 3.94 3.67 -7.01
CA TRP A 204 4.85 2.56 -6.72
C TRP A 204 5.97 2.40 -7.77
N MET A 205 5.76 2.91 -8.99
CA MET A 205 6.77 2.98 -10.06
C MET A 205 7.70 4.17 -9.81
N ASN A 206 8.48 4.11 -8.73
CA ASN A 206 9.23 5.22 -8.17
C ASN A 206 10.73 5.23 -8.49
N SER A 207 11.16 4.44 -9.48
CA SER A 207 12.55 4.46 -9.93
C SER A 207 12.93 5.82 -10.52
N THR A 208 14.10 6.33 -10.14
CA THR A 208 14.63 7.59 -10.62
C THR A 208 16.01 7.41 -11.24
N VAL A 209 16.34 8.26 -12.21
CA VAL A 209 17.67 8.41 -12.79
C VAL A 209 18.06 9.89 -12.73
N ASN A 210 19.18 10.19 -12.12
CA ASN A 210 19.65 11.57 -11.90
C ASN A 210 18.57 12.46 -11.21
N GLY A 211 17.80 11.90 -10.27
CA GLY A 211 16.75 12.60 -9.56
C GLY A 211 15.42 12.77 -10.31
N HIS A 212 15.33 12.30 -11.55
CA HIS A 212 14.09 12.35 -12.34
C HIS A 212 13.40 10.99 -12.40
N PRO A 213 12.06 10.93 -12.32
CA PRO A 213 11.33 9.68 -12.52
C PRO A 213 11.64 9.04 -13.86
N VAL A 214 11.89 7.74 -13.88
CA VAL A 214 12.05 6.97 -15.14
C VAL A 214 10.74 6.99 -15.92
N ILE A 215 9.62 6.93 -15.22
CA ILE A 215 8.28 7.00 -15.78
C ILE A 215 7.49 8.02 -14.96
N PRO A 216 7.44 9.28 -15.41
CA PRO A 216 6.57 10.27 -14.80
C PRO A 216 5.12 9.91 -15.10
N ARG A 217 4.30 9.71 -14.06
CA ARG A 217 2.87 9.43 -14.18
C ARG A 217 2.10 10.59 -13.55
N THR A 218 1.25 11.20 -14.34
CA THR A 218 0.45 12.35 -13.93
C THR A 218 -0.97 12.21 -14.46
N GLY A 219 -1.88 13.02 -14.00
CA GLY A 219 -3.26 12.98 -14.44
C GLY A 219 -4.12 11.96 -13.73
N TYR A 220 -5.04 11.35 -14.43
CA TYR A 220 -5.83 10.24 -13.94
C TYR A 220 -5.00 8.96 -14.02
N ILE A 221 -4.69 8.37 -12.88
CA ILE A 221 -3.90 7.12 -12.77
C ILE A 221 -4.86 5.97 -12.51
N VAL A 222 -4.71 4.88 -13.26
CA VAL A 222 -5.70 3.78 -13.30
C VAL A 222 -5.87 3.11 -11.93
N GLU A 223 -4.78 2.76 -11.24
CA GLU A 223 -4.88 2.10 -9.94
C GLU A 223 -5.36 3.05 -8.83
N PHE A 224 -5.07 4.35 -8.91
CA PHE A 224 -5.58 5.32 -7.93
C PHE A 224 -7.09 5.44 -8.04
N ASN A 225 -7.61 5.50 -9.26
CA ASN A 225 -9.05 5.59 -9.48
C ASN A 225 -9.79 4.27 -9.27
N ALA A 226 -9.11 3.12 -9.42
CA ALA A 226 -9.64 1.84 -8.98
C ALA A 226 -9.75 1.74 -7.46
N LEU A 227 -8.72 2.18 -6.73
CA LEU A 227 -8.74 2.30 -5.26
C LEU A 227 -9.80 3.28 -4.77
N TRP A 228 -9.92 4.42 -5.45
CA TRP A 228 -10.92 5.44 -5.12
C TRP A 228 -12.35 4.89 -5.25
N TYR A 229 -12.66 4.25 -6.38
CA TYR A 229 -13.97 3.61 -6.57
C TYR A 229 -14.25 2.57 -5.48
N ASN A 230 -13.27 1.71 -5.17
CA ASN A 230 -13.38 0.74 -4.09
C ASN A 230 -13.58 1.43 -2.72
N ALA A 231 -12.90 2.56 -2.45
CA ALA A 231 -13.06 3.32 -1.22
C ALA A 231 -14.48 3.93 -1.09
N LEU A 232 -15.01 4.49 -2.16
CA LEU A 232 -16.38 5.00 -2.17
C LEU A 232 -17.41 3.90 -1.88
N LYS A 233 -17.24 2.72 -2.47
CA LYS A 233 -18.16 1.60 -2.32
C LYS A 233 -18.09 0.96 -0.92
N ILE A 234 -16.92 0.83 -0.31
CA ILE A 234 -16.84 0.33 1.08
C ILE A 234 -17.45 1.32 2.07
N MET A 235 -17.29 2.63 1.83
CA MET A 235 -17.92 3.64 2.66
C MET A 235 -19.45 3.63 2.54
N GLU A 236 -19.96 3.45 1.32
CA GLU A 236 -21.40 3.29 1.08
C GLU A 236 -21.96 2.07 1.83
N GLU A 237 -21.27 0.94 1.76
CA GLU A 237 -21.65 -0.31 2.46
C GLU A 237 -21.65 -0.13 3.98
N LEU A 238 -20.57 0.41 4.56
CA LEU A 238 -20.47 0.64 6.01
C LEU A 238 -21.50 1.66 6.53
N SER A 239 -21.95 2.59 5.69
CA SER A 239 -22.99 3.55 6.05
C SER A 239 -24.41 2.94 5.96
N GLY A 240 -24.67 2.13 4.94
CA GLY A 240 -26.00 1.59 4.65
C GLY A 240 -26.46 0.46 5.59
N GLU A 241 -25.55 -0.39 6.06
CA GLU A 241 -25.91 -1.56 6.88
C GLU A 241 -26.41 -1.21 8.29
N PHE A 242 -26.09 -0.02 8.81
CA PHE A 242 -26.37 0.32 10.20
C PHE A 242 -27.53 1.32 10.37
N GLY A 243 -28.21 1.68 9.29
CA GLY A 243 -29.41 2.53 9.33
C GLY A 243 -29.22 3.91 9.97
N ASP A 244 -27.97 4.26 10.22
CA ASP A 244 -27.61 5.53 10.85
C ASP A 244 -27.21 6.52 9.76
N ASN A 245 -28.13 7.41 9.44
CA ASN A 245 -27.88 8.57 8.58
C ASN A 245 -26.83 9.55 9.18
N SER A 246 -26.17 9.17 10.29
CA SER A 246 -25.12 9.98 10.93
C SER A 246 -23.84 10.07 10.10
N LEU A 247 -23.67 9.22 9.08
CA LEU A 247 -22.77 9.45 7.95
C LEU A 247 -23.48 10.30 6.87
N GLU A 248 -24.40 11.17 7.25
CA GLU A 248 -24.90 12.21 6.37
C GLU A 248 -23.73 13.13 6.05
N TYR A 249 -23.17 12.91 4.86
CA TYR A 249 -22.19 13.81 4.24
C TYR A 249 -22.79 15.17 3.86
N GLU A 250 -23.88 15.58 4.55
CA GLU A 250 -24.43 16.93 4.44
C GLU A 250 -23.43 18.02 4.83
N ASN A 251 -22.30 17.63 5.44
CA ASN A 251 -21.24 18.54 5.87
C ASN A 251 -19.85 18.22 5.31
N LEU A 252 -19.76 17.74 4.07
CA LEU A 252 -18.45 17.71 3.37
C LEU A 252 -17.90 19.12 3.09
N GLY A 253 -18.41 20.14 3.77
CA GLY A 253 -17.94 21.52 3.68
C GLY A 253 -18.08 22.12 2.28
N GLU A 254 -18.14 23.43 2.21
CA GLU A 254 -18.04 24.15 0.92
C GLU A 254 -16.68 23.83 0.29
N VAL A 255 -16.66 23.00 -0.73
CA VAL A 255 -15.48 22.71 -1.54
C VAL A 255 -15.50 23.60 -2.74
N GLY A 256 -14.66 24.62 -2.75
CA GLY A 256 -14.63 25.59 -3.83
C GLY A 256 -16.02 26.21 -4.11
N ASN A 257 -16.29 26.76 -5.26
CA ASN A 257 -17.59 27.35 -5.61
C ASN A 257 -18.74 26.34 -5.88
N ASN A 258 -18.55 25.04 -5.66
CA ASN A 258 -19.56 23.99 -5.82
C ASN A 258 -19.68 23.17 -4.54
N ALA A 259 -20.80 23.34 -3.82
CA ALA A 259 -21.15 22.47 -2.70
C ALA A 259 -21.27 21.03 -3.20
N LEU A 260 -20.44 20.10 -2.71
CA LEU A 260 -20.65 18.67 -2.90
C LEU A 260 -21.82 18.23 -2.01
N THR A 261 -23.03 18.45 -2.49
CA THR A 261 -24.28 17.90 -1.94
C THR A 261 -24.58 16.51 -2.47
N GLU A 262 -23.61 15.92 -3.17
CA GLU A 262 -23.76 14.60 -3.77
C GLU A 262 -23.57 13.51 -2.69
N SER A 263 -24.50 12.57 -2.64
CA SER A 263 -24.36 11.39 -1.77
C SER A 263 -23.16 10.53 -2.22
N LEU A 264 -22.57 9.75 -1.29
CA LEU A 264 -21.50 8.81 -1.62
C LEU A 264 -21.86 7.86 -2.77
N GLY A 265 -23.12 7.38 -2.79
CA GLY A 265 -23.60 6.51 -3.84
C GLY A 265 -23.64 7.21 -5.22
N ALA A 266 -24.07 8.47 -5.26
CA ALA A 266 -24.05 9.25 -6.51
C ALA A 266 -22.63 9.52 -6.99
N LEU A 267 -21.71 9.84 -6.08
CA LEU A 267 -20.28 10.02 -6.40
C LEU A 267 -19.65 8.69 -6.88
N ALA A 268 -19.97 7.56 -6.25
CA ALA A 268 -19.50 6.25 -6.68
C ALA A 268 -20.02 5.90 -8.10
N GLU A 269 -21.30 6.16 -8.37
CA GLU A 269 -21.88 5.93 -9.70
C GLU A 269 -21.21 6.81 -10.78
N LYS A 270 -21.00 8.09 -10.47
CA LYS A 270 -20.30 9.04 -11.35
C LYS A 270 -18.86 8.58 -11.60
N SER A 271 -18.12 8.27 -10.54
CA SER A 271 -16.74 7.78 -10.61
C SER A 271 -16.64 6.50 -11.45
N GLY A 272 -17.54 5.54 -11.25
CA GLY A 272 -17.56 4.28 -12.00
C GLY A 272 -17.79 4.49 -13.51
N LYS A 273 -18.77 5.34 -13.89
CA LYS A 273 -19.00 5.69 -15.28
C LYS A 273 -17.80 6.40 -15.91
N SER A 274 -17.25 7.36 -15.20
CA SER A 274 -16.08 8.12 -15.66
C SER A 274 -14.85 7.25 -15.78
N PHE A 275 -14.64 6.30 -14.86
CA PHE A 275 -13.55 5.35 -14.93
C PHE A 275 -13.55 4.56 -16.24
N VAL A 276 -14.71 3.99 -16.60
CA VAL A 276 -14.83 3.24 -17.85
C VAL A 276 -14.60 4.15 -19.05
N ASN A 277 -15.17 5.36 -19.06
CA ASN A 277 -15.04 6.30 -20.18
C ASN A 277 -13.61 6.80 -20.38
N VAL A 278 -12.83 6.97 -19.30
CA VAL A 278 -11.46 7.50 -19.35
C VAL A 278 -10.45 6.42 -19.64
N PHE A 279 -10.59 5.25 -19.02
CA PHE A 279 -9.53 4.24 -19.06
C PHE A 279 -9.77 3.10 -20.04
N LEU A 280 -11.03 2.72 -20.32
CA LEU A 280 -11.29 1.59 -21.21
C LEU A 280 -11.08 2.01 -22.67
N ASN A 281 -10.09 1.39 -23.32
CA ASN A 281 -9.78 1.67 -24.71
C ASN A 281 -10.56 0.77 -25.68
N GLU A 282 -10.45 1.05 -26.96
CA GLU A 282 -11.13 0.33 -28.05
C GLU A 282 -10.71 -1.15 -28.17
N TYR A 283 -9.57 -1.55 -27.61
CA TYR A 283 -9.07 -2.93 -27.60
C TYR A 283 -9.55 -3.73 -26.38
N GLY A 284 -10.36 -3.12 -25.49
CA GLY A 284 -10.97 -3.78 -24.34
C GLY A 284 -10.05 -3.94 -23.12
N TYR A 285 -8.97 -3.17 -23.01
CA TYR A 285 -8.14 -3.07 -21.81
C TYR A 285 -8.00 -1.63 -21.32
N LEU A 286 -7.34 -1.42 -20.18
CA LEU A 286 -7.26 -0.09 -19.56
C LEU A 286 -5.95 0.62 -19.91
N LEU A 287 -6.06 1.92 -20.16
CA LEU A 287 -4.92 2.83 -20.23
C LEU A 287 -4.23 2.91 -18.85
N ASP A 288 -2.92 3.10 -18.82
CA ASP A 288 -2.15 3.17 -17.58
C ASP A 288 -2.39 4.49 -16.84
N TYR A 289 -2.39 5.60 -17.57
CA TYR A 289 -2.82 6.91 -17.09
C TYR A 289 -3.30 7.79 -18.26
N VAL A 290 -4.05 8.85 -17.92
CA VAL A 290 -4.56 9.83 -18.88
C VAL A 290 -4.34 11.23 -18.32
N ASP A 291 -3.67 12.10 -19.09
CA ASP A 291 -3.39 13.49 -18.74
C ASP A 291 -3.74 14.42 -19.92
N GLY A 292 -4.93 15.01 -19.88
CA GLY A 292 -5.48 15.78 -20.99
C GLY A 292 -5.58 14.91 -22.25
N ASN A 293 -4.82 15.26 -23.29
CA ASN A 293 -4.78 14.51 -24.55
C ASN A 293 -3.74 13.39 -24.56
N MET A 294 -2.92 13.29 -23.53
CA MET A 294 -1.93 12.22 -23.38
C MET A 294 -2.61 10.97 -22.83
N MET A 295 -2.54 9.90 -23.57
CA MET A 295 -3.05 8.58 -23.20
C MET A 295 -1.90 7.58 -23.20
N GLU A 296 -1.61 6.96 -22.05
CA GLU A 296 -0.56 5.94 -21.96
C GLU A 296 -1.12 4.53 -22.25
N TRP A 297 -0.76 4.02 -23.41
CA TRP A 297 -1.25 2.75 -23.97
C TRP A 297 -0.43 1.53 -23.55
N SER A 298 0.68 1.73 -22.90
CA SER A 298 1.56 0.62 -22.51
C SER A 298 0.82 -0.37 -21.62
N VAL A 299 0.89 -1.65 -21.99
CA VAL A 299 0.33 -2.72 -21.17
C VAL A 299 1.21 -2.92 -19.95
N ARG A 300 0.67 -2.54 -18.79
CA ARG A 300 1.31 -2.61 -17.47
C ARG A 300 0.41 -3.36 -16.48
N PRO A 301 0.96 -3.91 -15.38
CA PRO A 301 0.17 -4.64 -14.41
C PRO A 301 -0.83 -3.77 -13.63
N ASN A 302 -0.71 -2.45 -13.67
CA ASN A 302 -1.51 -1.51 -12.88
C ASN A 302 -3.03 -1.66 -13.11
N MET A 303 -3.43 -2.03 -14.33
CA MET A 303 -4.83 -2.25 -14.66
C MET A 303 -5.47 -3.43 -13.91
N ILE A 304 -4.67 -4.36 -13.37
CA ILE A 304 -5.19 -5.54 -12.69
C ILE A 304 -5.89 -5.17 -11.37
N PHE A 305 -5.52 -4.05 -10.74
CA PHE A 305 -6.15 -3.58 -9.53
C PHE A 305 -7.64 -3.31 -9.73
N ALA A 306 -8.03 -2.75 -10.88
CA ALA A 306 -9.45 -2.53 -11.20
C ALA A 306 -10.26 -3.84 -11.34
N VAL A 307 -9.59 -4.98 -11.53
CA VAL A 307 -10.23 -6.30 -11.59
C VAL A 307 -10.21 -7.00 -10.23
N ALA A 308 -9.11 -6.82 -9.46
CA ALA A 308 -8.83 -7.57 -8.25
C ALA A 308 -9.53 -7.04 -6.99
N PHE A 309 -9.85 -5.75 -6.93
CA PHE A 309 -10.55 -5.19 -5.77
C PHE A 309 -11.98 -5.73 -5.64
N ASP A 310 -12.49 -5.77 -4.41
CA ASP A 310 -13.84 -6.26 -4.11
C ASP A 310 -14.91 -5.49 -4.88
N TYR A 311 -14.74 -4.16 -4.95
CA TYR A 311 -15.59 -3.29 -5.76
C TYR A 311 -14.84 -2.80 -6.98
N SER A 312 -15.37 -3.13 -8.14
CA SER A 312 -14.78 -2.83 -9.43
C SER A 312 -15.75 -2.00 -10.27
N PRO A 313 -15.28 -0.94 -10.94
CA PRO A 313 -16.12 -0.19 -11.88
C PRO A 313 -16.37 -0.95 -13.18
N LEU A 314 -15.72 -2.08 -13.40
CA LEU A 314 -15.79 -2.88 -14.63
C LEU A 314 -16.85 -3.97 -14.54
N ASN A 315 -17.57 -4.19 -15.64
CA ASN A 315 -18.42 -5.37 -15.79
C ASN A 315 -17.60 -6.64 -16.12
N SER A 316 -18.26 -7.81 -16.12
CA SER A 316 -17.58 -9.10 -16.31
C SER A 316 -16.84 -9.21 -17.66
N SER A 317 -17.39 -8.65 -18.74
CA SER A 317 -16.76 -8.66 -20.06
C SER A 317 -15.49 -7.79 -20.09
N GLN A 318 -15.56 -6.61 -19.48
CA GLN A 318 -14.43 -5.68 -19.38
C GLN A 318 -13.32 -6.25 -18.48
N LYS A 319 -13.68 -6.86 -17.33
CA LYS A 319 -12.71 -7.60 -16.49
C LYS A 319 -11.99 -8.70 -17.27
N LYS A 320 -12.74 -9.45 -18.09
CA LYS A 320 -12.16 -10.49 -18.94
C LYS A 320 -11.17 -9.91 -19.94
N GLY A 321 -11.50 -8.80 -20.61
CA GLY A 321 -10.58 -8.15 -21.55
C GLY A 321 -9.26 -7.72 -20.88
N VAL A 322 -9.33 -7.15 -19.68
CA VAL A 322 -8.13 -6.80 -18.88
C VAL A 322 -7.32 -8.06 -18.52
N LEU A 323 -7.96 -9.13 -18.06
CA LEU A 323 -7.28 -10.38 -17.72
C LEU A 323 -6.63 -11.03 -18.95
N ASP A 324 -7.31 -11.03 -20.08
CA ASP A 324 -6.81 -11.63 -21.34
C ASP A 324 -5.52 -10.93 -21.79
N ILE A 325 -5.46 -9.59 -21.79
CA ILE A 325 -4.25 -8.85 -22.19
C ILE A 325 -3.12 -9.01 -21.18
N VAL A 326 -3.40 -8.95 -19.88
CA VAL A 326 -2.41 -9.14 -18.81
C VAL A 326 -1.82 -10.55 -18.88
N THR A 327 -2.64 -11.58 -19.04
CA THR A 327 -2.20 -12.96 -19.17
C THR A 327 -1.33 -13.15 -20.41
N LYS A 328 -1.75 -12.59 -21.54
CA LYS A 328 -1.06 -12.71 -22.81
C LYS A 328 0.31 -12.03 -22.84
N GLU A 329 0.43 -10.86 -22.23
CA GLU A 329 1.61 -10.03 -22.42
C GLU A 329 2.51 -9.90 -21.19
N LEU A 330 1.95 -10.05 -19.98
CA LEU A 330 2.69 -9.81 -18.75
C LEU A 330 2.96 -11.08 -17.94
N LEU A 331 2.09 -12.10 -18.02
CA LEU A 331 2.20 -13.27 -17.15
C LEU A 331 3.45 -14.09 -17.48
N THR A 332 4.18 -14.46 -16.43
CA THR A 332 5.32 -15.38 -16.48
C THR A 332 5.19 -16.42 -15.37
N PRO A 333 5.95 -17.52 -15.38
CA PRO A 333 5.98 -18.46 -14.26
C PRO A 333 6.41 -17.86 -12.91
N LYS A 334 6.99 -16.66 -12.91
CA LYS A 334 7.52 -15.96 -11.73
C LYS A 334 6.68 -14.77 -11.27
N GLY A 335 5.62 -14.41 -12.02
CA GLY A 335 4.77 -13.25 -11.76
C GLY A 335 4.51 -12.42 -13.02
N LEU A 336 4.06 -11.17 -12.83
CA LEU A 336 3.78 -10.27 -13.94
C LEU A 336 5.00 -9.40 -14.27
N ARG A 337 5.27 -9.21 -15.56
CA ARG A 337 6.20 -8.18 -16.03
C ARG A 337 5.64 -6.80 -15.70
N THR A 338 6.49 -5.84 -15.45
CA THR A 338 6.12 -4.44 -15.21
C THR A 338 5.79 -3.67 -16.48
N LEU A 339 6.17 -4.24 -17.66
CA LEU A 339 5.90 -3.68 -18.97
C LEU A 339 5.81 -4.82 -20.00
N SER A 340 4.92 -4.67 -20.97
CA SER A 340 4.84 -5.61 -22.10
C SER A 340 6.13 -5.62 -22.92
N PRO A 341 6.63 -6.80 -23.33
CA PRO A 341 7.77 -6.92 -24.25
C PRO A 341 7.55 -6.27 -25.62
N LYS A 342 6.31 -5.95 -25.98
CA LYS A 342 5.97 -5.24 -27.22
C LYS A 342 6.11 -3.73 -27.12
N SER A 343 6.27 -3.19 -25.92
CA SER A 343 6.47 -1.75 -25.70
C SER A 343 7.91 -1.36 -26.03
N GLY A 344 8.08 -0.24 -26.74
CA GLY A 344 9.40 0.22 -27.19
C GLY A 344 10.40 0.55 -26.05
N GLY A 345 9.91 0.76 -24.81
CA GLY A 345 10.74 0.98 -23.63
C GLY A 345 11.03 -0.28 -22.82
N TYR A 346 10.63 -1.48 -23.30
CA TYR A 346 10.88 -2.72 -22.58
C TYR A 346 12.38 -3.06 -22.56
N ASN A 347 12.92 -3.23 -21.36
CA ASN A 347 14.28 -3.74 -21.16
C ASN A 347 14.22 -4.98 -20.25
N PRO A 348 14.62 -6.17 -20.71
CA PRO A 348 14.55 -7.41 -19.94
C PRO A 348 15.66 -7.56 -18.89
N ASN A 349 16.65 -6.67 -18.86
CA ASN A 349 17.82 -6.72 -17.98
C ASN A 349 17.56 -6.04 -16.63
#